data_cf16f8e0cc01f7227b76663e7e921658
#
_entry.id   cf16f8e0cc01f7227b76663e7e921658
#
_cell.length_a   1.000
_cell.length_b   1.000
_cell.length_c   1.000
_cell.angle_alpha   90.00
_cell.angle_beta   90.00
_cell.angle_gamma   90.00
#
_symmetry.space_group_name_H-M   'P 1'
#
loop_
_entity.id
_entity.type
_entity.pdbx_description
1 polymer ?
#
loop_
_entity_poly.entity_id
_entity_poly.type
_entity_poly.pdbx_seq_one_letter_code
_entity_poly.pdbx_strand_id
1 'polypeptide(L)'
;MKTPLPLLAVLIAVLLSGSAWAAETTIAVIGNPGSPIKNLSLPQIMSLYTGRQDSAFDSFSAVPLDQPNGSELRAEFYRSITGQSETQINAFWARLAFSGRAIPPRPMMDSAAVIKRVASDPHAIGYVEKETVTKDVVVICDIKIKN
;
A
#
# COMPACT_ATOMS: atom_id res chain seq x y z
N MET A 1 5.14 40.13 -65.40
CA MET A 1 4.63 38.82 -65.02
C MET A 1 5.54 38.25 -63.95
N LYS A 2 5.15 38.39 -62.73
CA LYS A 2 5.91 37.85 -61.60
C LYS A 2 5.01 36.88 -60.88
N THR A 3 5.33 35.64 -60.91
CA THR A 3 4.66 34.61 -60.13
C THR A 3 5.13 34.70 -58.69
N PRO A 4 4.23 34.83 -57.71
CA PRO A 4 4.65 34.76 -56.33
C PRO A 4 4.93 33.34 -55.95
N LEU A 5 6.09 33.11 -55.37
CA LEU A 5 6.43 31.84 -54.73
C LEU A 5 5.43 31.53 -53.59
N PRO A 6 4.96 30.31 -53.48
CA PRO A 6 4.20 29.93 -52.31
C PRO A 6 5.12 29.87 -51.08
N LEU A 7 4.76 30.59 -50.08
CA LEU A 7 5.34 30.48 -48.76
C LEU A 7 5.15 29.03 -48.26
N LEU A 8 6.26 28.36 -48.17
CA LEU A 8 6.33 27.04 -47.53
C LEU A 8 6.06 27.19 -46.02
N ALA A 9 4.83 26.96 -45.66
CA ALA A 9 4.44 26.89 -44.28
C ALA A 9 5.10 25.64 -43.66
N VAL A 10 6.23 25.83 -43.02
CA VAL A 10 6.85 24.80 -42.20
C VAL A 10 5.98 24.64 -40.98
N LEU A 11 5.10 23.65 -41.05
CA LEU A 11 4.31 23.19 -39.90
C LEU A 11 5.27 22.43 -38.97
N ILE A 12 5.83 23.13 -37.99
CA ILE A 12 6.57 22.50 -36.90
C ILE A 12 5.52 21.82 -36.03
N ALA A 13 5.28 20.54 -36.32
CA ALA A 13 4.59 19.65 -35.39
C ALA A 13 5.51 19.44 -34.18
N VAL A 14 5.34 20.27 -33.16
CA VAL A 14 5.90 20.01 -31.84
C VAL A 14 5.19 18.78 -31.32
N LEU A 15 5.82 17.63 -31.51
CA LEU A 15 5.47 16.41 -30.80
C LEU A 15 5.78 16.66 -29.33
N LEU A 16 4.79 17.14 -28.61
CA LEU A 16 4.73 17.05 -27.16
C LEU A 16 4.68 15.56 -26.81
N SER A 17 5.85 14.93 -26.83
CA SER A 17 6.05 13.66 -26.17
C SER A 17 5.91 13.93 -24.67
N GLY A 18 4.67 13.97 -24.22
CA GLY A 18 4.35 13.91 -22.82
C GLY A 18 4.89 12.57 -22.33
N SER A 19 6.08 12.58 -21.73
CA SER A 19 6.52 11.48 -20.91
C SER A 19 5.45 11.34 -19.83
N ALA A 20 4.53 10.41 -20.00
CA ALA A 20 3.69 9.96 -18.93
C ALA A 20 4.66 9.38 -17.89
N TRP A 21 5.05 10.20 -16.93
CA TRP A 21 5.69 9.71 -15.73
C TRP A 21 4.64 8.82 -15.10
N ALA A 22 4.87 7.50 -15.19
CA ALA A 22 4.12 6.56 -14.41
C ALA A 22 4.27 7.03 -12.97
N ALA A 23 3.18 7.51 -12.36
CA ALA A 23 3.20 7.96 -10.98
C ALA A 23 3.67 6.77 -10.15
N GLU A 24 4.81 6.91 -9.46
CA GLU A 24 5.35 5.89 -8.58
C GLU A 24 4.33 5.71 -7.44
N THR A 25 3.57 4.63 -7.50
CA THR A 25 2.58 4.33 -6.49
C THR A 25 3.30 3.92 -5.21
N THR A 26 3.04 4.61 -4.13
CA THR A 26 3.60 4.30 -2.82
C THR A 26 2.47 3.89 -1.87
N ILE A 27 2.66 2.76 -1.20
CA ILE A 27 1.79 2.31 -0.11
C ILE A 27 2.41 2.79 1.20
N ALA A 28 1.63 3.48 2.01
CA ALA A 28 2.02 3.86 3.36
C ALA A 28 1.47 2.87 4.37
N VAL A 29 2.33 2.24 5.15
CA VAL A 29 1.94 1.52 6.36
C VAL A 29 1.83 2.55 7.47
N ILE A 30 0.70 2.58 8.15
CA ILE A 30 0.34 3.62 9.11
C ILE A 30 0.08 3.05 10.49
N GLY A 31 0.38 3.85 11.50
CA GLY A 31 0.13 3.56 12.91
C GLY A 31 -0.48 4.75 13.64
N ASN A 32 -0.93 4.50 14.84
CA ASN A 32 -1.46 5.54 15.72
C ASN A 32 -0.31 6.41 16.26
N PRO A 33 -0.48 7.74 16.37
CA PRO A 33 0.54 8.62 16.96
C PRO A 33 0.93 8.25 18.41
N GLY A 34 0.02 7.66 19.16
CA GLY A 34 0.25 7.17 20.54
C GLY A 34 0.89 5.78 20.63
N SER A 35 1.06 5.08 19.51
CA SER A 35 1.69 3.76 19.48
C SER A 35 3.18 3.84 19.80
N PRO A 36 3.75 2.86 20.53
CA PRO A 36 5.19 2.75 20.71
C PRO A 36 5.93 2.37 19.41
N ILE A 37 5.21 1.79 18.44
CA ILE A 37 5.79 1.41 17.14
C ILE A 37 5.83 2.63 16.23
N LYS A 38 7.03 3.13 15.97
CA LYS A 38 7.25 4.33 15.14
C LYS A 38 7.77 4.02 13.75
N ASN A 39 8.39 2.88 13.57
CA ASN A 39 8.87 2.38 12.29
C ASN A 39 8.89 0.86 12.28
N LEU A 40 8.73 0.28 11.09
CA LEU A 40 8.86 -1.15 10.84
C LEU A 40 9.63 -1.36 9.54
N SER A 41 10.47 -2.38 9.52
CA SER A 41 11.09 -2.88 8.30
C SER A 41 10.11 -3.73 7.49
N LEU A 42 10.39 -3.93 6.21
CA LEU A 42 9.57 -4.82 5.36
C LEU A 42 9.46 -6.25 5.92
N PRO A 43 10.55 -6.89 6.41
CA PRO A 43 10.44 -8.20 7.05
C PRO A 43 9.51 -8.21 8.27
N GLN A 44 9.51 -7.16 9.08
CA GLN A 44 8.61 -7.04 10.23
C GLN A 44 7.15 -6.89 9.80
N ILE A 45 6.88 -6.08 8.77
CA ILE A 45 5.55 -5.96 8.17
C ILE A 45 5.10 -7.30 7.60
N MET A 46 5.97 -8.00 6.88
CA MET A 46 5.67 -9.33 6.36
C MET A 46 5.32 -10.30 7.51
N SER A 47 6.08 -10.29 8.60
CA SER A 47 5.80 -11.13 9.77
C SER A 47 4.44 -10.84 10.36
N LEU A 48 4.09 -9.55 10.55
CA LEU A 48 2.80 -9.13 11.06
C LEU A 48 1.63 -9.60 10.17
N TYR A 49 1.76 -9.40 8.86
CA TYR A 49 0.70 -9.73 7.89
C TYR A 49 0.66 -11.19 7.44
N THR A 50 1.60 -12.01 7.90
CA THR A 50 1.60 -13.47 7.69
C THR A 50 1.48 -14.28 8.98
N GLY A 51 1.22 -13.60 10.11
CA GLY A 51 1.01 -14.26 11.39
C GLY A 51 2.26 -14.91 11.97
N ARG A 52 3.45 -14.47 11.55
CA ARG A 52 4.71 -14.93 12.12
C ARG A 52 5.06 -14.14 13.38
N GLN A 53 5.70 -14.80 14.32
CA GLN A 53 6.23 -14.09 15.49
C GLN A 53 7.46 -13.26 15.10
N ASP A 54 7.52 -12.05 15.63
CA ASP A 54 8.64 -11.15 15.46
C ASP A 54 8.85 -10.36 16.76
N SER A 55 10.10 -10.22 17.18
CA SER A 55 10.44 -9.53 18.44
C SER A 55 9.97 -8.07 18.51
N ALA A 56 9.72 -7.43 17.36
CA ALA A 56 9.14 -6.08 17.32
C ALA A 56 7.76 -6.02 18.00
N PHE A 57 7.08 -7.16 18.13
CA PHE A 57 5.73 -7.26 18.69
C PHE A 57 5.66 -8.00 20.02
N ASP A 58 6.79 -8.40 20.62
CA ASP A 58 6.82 -9.18 21.88
C ASP A 58 6.17 -8.44 23.05
N SER A 59 6.32 -7.12 23.07
CA SER A 59 5.76 -6.26 24.11
C SER A 59 4.54 -5.46 23.67
N PHE A 60 4.06 -5.68 22.44
CA PHE A 60 2.99 -4.90 21.83
C PHE A 60 2.11 -5.75 20.94
N SER A 61 0.86 -5.93 21.33
CA SER A 61 -0.12 -6.68 20.54
C SER A 61 -0.62 -5.84 19.36
N ALA A 62 0.11 -5.84 18.26
CA ALA A 62 -0.32 -5.16 17.03
C ALA A 62 -1.54 -5.86 16.43
N VAL A 63 -2.50 -5.06 15.97
CA VAL A 63 -3.72 -5.51 15.28
C VAL A 63 -3.62 -5.08 13.82
N PRO A 64 -3.23 -5.99 12.92
CA PRO A 64 -3.14 -5.67 11.50
C PRO A 64 -4.54 -5.53 10.89
N LEU A 65 -4.73 -4.45 10.15
CA LEU A 65 -5.91 -4.18 9.35
C LEU A 65 -5.61 -4.45 7.88
N ASP A 66 -6.55 -5.04 7.17
CA ASP A 66 -6.43 -5.37 5.76
C ASP A 66 -7.38 -4.51 4.90
N GLN A 67 -7.08 -4.43 3.62
CA GLN A 67 -7.96 -3.87 2.62
C GLN A 67 -8.97 -4.93 2.13
N PRO A 68 -10.04 -4.53 1.45
CA PRO A 68 -11.02 -5.47 0.93
C PRO A 68 -10.39 -6.51 0.02
N ASN A 69 -10.86 -7.75 0.13
CA ASN A 69 -10.51 -8.81 -0.81
C ASN A 69 -10.90 -8.40 -2.24
N GLY A 70 -10.02 -8.61 -3.20
CA GLY A 70 -10.21 -8.21 -4.58
C GLY A 70 -9.82 -6.75 -4.89
N SER A 71 -9.39 -5.96 -3.90
CA SER A 71 -8.89 -4.61 -4.15
C SER A 71 -7.46 -4.65 -4.72
N GLU A 72 -7.19 -3.73 -5.65
CA GLU A 72 -5.86 -3.59 -6.26
C GLU A 72 -4.80 -3.27 -5.19
N LEU A 73 -5.11 -2.38 -4.27
CA LEU A 73 -4.22 -2.00 -3.18
C LEU A 73 -3.80 -3.22 -2.33
N ARG A 74 -4.74 -4.12 -2.03
CA ARG A 74 -4.45 -5.35 -1.29
C ARG A 74 -3.53 -6.28 -2.08
N ALA A 75 -3.82 -6.47 -3.36
CA ALA A 75 -3.00 -7.30 -4.25
C ALA A 75 -1.56 -6.78 -4.34
N GLU A 76 -1.40 -5.47 -4.54
CA GLU A 76 -0.08 -4.82 -4.62
C GLU A 76 0.68 -4.86 -3.28
N PHE A 77 -0.02 -4.65 -2.17
CA PHE A 77 0.59 -4.76 -0.85
C PHE A 77 1.19 -6.14 -0.60
N TYR A 78 0.40 -7.20 -0.73
CA TYR A 78 0.90 -8.55 -0.49
C TYR A 78 1.96 -8.99 -1.49
N ARG A 79 1.85 -8.59 -2.75
CA ARG A 79 2.90 -8.84 -3.75
C ARG A 79 4.20 -8.17 -3.34
N SER A 80 4.14 -6.95 -2.84
CA SER A 80 5.32 -6.18 -2.44
C SER A 80 6.03 -6.75 -1.22
N ILE A 81 5.28 -7.25 -0.23
CA ILE A 81 5.87 -7.76 1.01
C ILE A 81 6.20 -9.26 0.98
N THR A 82 5.51 -10.06 0.14
CA THR A 82 5.66 -11.52 0.12
C THR A 82 6.06 -12.08 -1.24
N GLY A 83 5.90 -11.33 -2.32
CA GLY A 83 6.03 -11.83 -3.68
C GLY A 83 4.87 -12.72 -4.15
N GLN A 84 3.84 -12.90 -3.32
CA GLN A 84 2.70 -13.80 -3.60
C GLN A 84 1.50 -13.03 -4.14
N SER A 85 0.70 -13.72 -4.97
CA SER A 85 -0.57 -13.20 -5.46
C SER A 85 -1.63 -13.19 -4.34
N GLU A 86 -2.68 -12.42 -4.54
CA GLU A 86 -3.80 -12.39 -3.61
C GLU A 86 -4.47 -13.77 -3.44
N THR A 87 -4.60 -14.53 -4.52
CA THR A 87 -5.11 -15.91 -4.47
C THR A 87 -4.26 -16.80 -3.57
N GLN A 88 -2.94 -16.70 -3.66
CA GLN A 88 -2.01 -17.46 -2.80
C GLN A 88 -2.13 -17.03 -1.34
N ILE A 89 -2.24 -15.73 -1.07
CA ILE A 89 -2.43 -15.20 0.28
C ILE A 89 -3.77 -15.65 0.87
N ASN A 90 -4.85 -15.64 0.10
CA ASN A 90 -6.14 -16.13 0.56
C ASN A 90 -6.10 -17.62 0.91
N ALA A 91 -5.43 -18.44 0.09
CA ALA A 91 -5.24 -19.86 0.38
C ALA A 91 -4.37 -20.09 1.63
N PHE A 92 -3.32 -19.29 1.81
CA PHE A 92 -2.46 -19.34 2.98
C PHE A 92 -3.24 -19.05 4.27
N TRP A 93 -4.03 -17.96 4.30
CA TRP A 93 -4.83 -17.61 5.46
C TRP A 93 -5.96 -18.60 5.73
N ALA A 94 -6.60 -19.13 4.68
CA ALA A 94 -7.61 -20.17 4.84
C ALA A 94 -7.07 -21.40 5.57
N ARG A 95 -5.85 -21.83 5.24
CA ARG A 95 -5.20 -22.97 5.93
C ARG A 95 -4.87 -22.65 7.38
N LEU A 96 -4.34 -21.47 7.67
CA LEU A 96 -3.98 -21.10 9.04
C LEU A 96 -5.22 -20.89 9.92
N ALA A 97 -6.26 -20.24 9.40
CA ALA A 97 -7.52 -20.04 10.10
C ALA A 97 -8.23 -21.36 10.38
N PHE A 98 -8.29 -22.26 9.39
CA PHE A 98 -8.91 -23.58 9.53
C PHE A 98 -8.19 -24.45 10.58
N SER A 99 -6.87 -24.38 10.67
CA SER A 99 -6.07 -25.10 11.67
C SER A 99 -6.05 -24.42 13.05
N GLY A 100 -6.67 -23.26 13.21
CA GLY A 100 -6.69 -22.48 14.47
C GLY A 100 -5.34 -21.89 14.86
N ARG A 101 -4.36 -21.84 13.94
CA ARG A 101 -2.99 -21.38 14.25
C ARG A 101 -2.83 -19.88 14.31
N ALA A 102 -3.63 -19.16 13.52
CA ALA A 102 -3.59 -17.71 13.48
C ALA A 102 -4.92 -17.12 13.02
N ILE A 103 -5.12 -15.85 13.33
CA ILE A 103 -6.27 -15.07 12.89
C ILE A 103 -5.81 -14.15 11.75
N PRO A 104 -6.52 -14.12 10.60
CA PRO A 104 -6.18 -13.23 9.51
C PRO A 104 -6.27 -11.75 9.92
N PRO A 105 -5.52 -10.85 9.26
CA PRO A 105 -5.74 -9.42 9.41
C PRO A 105 -7.20 -9.05 9.16
N ARG A 106 -7.71 -8.10 9.93
CA ARG A 106 -9.11 -7.70 9.88
C ARG A 106 -9.40 -6.87 8.62
N PRO A 107 -10.28 -7.32 7.71
CA PRO A 107 -10.63 -6.55 6.53
C PRO A 107 -11.46 -5.32 6.92
N MET A 108 -11.14 -4.19 6.29
CA MET A 108 -11.84 -2.92 6.40
C MET A 108 -12.55 -2.62 5.08
N MET A 109 -13.48 -1.66 5.08
CA MET A 109 -14.26 -1.33 3.88
C MET A 109 -13.44 -0.60 2.81
N ASP A 110 -12.51 0.28 3.25
CA ASP A 110 -11.68 1.11 2.38
C ASP A 110 -10.54 1.77 3.18
N SER A 111 -9.71 2.55 2.50
CA SER A 111 -8.60 3.27 3.13
C SER A 111 -9.05 4.31 4.16
N ALA A 112 -10.19 4.96 3.96
CA ALA A 112 -10.75 5.91 4.93
C ALA A 112 -11.13 5.19 6.24
N ALA A 113 -11.71 4.00 6.17
CA ALA A 113 -12.03 3.18 7.32
C ALA A 113 -10.76 2.70 8.05
N VAL A 114 -9.71 2.33 7.32
CA VAL A 114 -8.40 1.98 7.88
C VAL A 114 -7.83 3.17 8.66
N ILE A 115 -7.77 4.35 8.06
CA ILE A 115 -7.25 5.56 8.71
C ILE A 115 -8.03 5.88 9.99
N LYS A 116 -9.36 5.85 9.93
CA LYS A 116 -10.22 6.11 11.08
C LYS A 116 -9.95 5.13 12.22
N ARG A 117 -9.81 3.85 11.90
CA ARG A 117 -9.54 2.81 12.90
C ARG A 117 -8.15 2.99 13.52
N VAL A 118 -7.13 3.21 12.71
CA VAL A 118 -5.76 3.45 13.19
C VAL A 118 -5.68 4.70 14.06
N ALA A 119 -6.37 5.77 13.69
CA ALA A 119 -6.41 7.01 14.49
C ALA A 119 -7.04 6.81 15.87
N SER A 120 -7.97 5.87 16.02
CA SER A 120 -8.70 5.62 17.26
C SER A 120 -8.15 4.46 18.12
N ASP A 121 -7.22 3.67 17.60
CA ASP A 121 -6.71 2.48 18.27
C ASP A 121 -5.18 2.44 18.23
N PRO A 122 -4.50 2.63 19.38
CA PRO A 122 -3.04 2.59 19.46
C PRO A 122 -2.42 1.27 19.00
N HIS A 123 -3.18 0.17 19.02
CA HIS A 123 -2.70 -1.14 18.60
C HIS A 123 -2.88 -1.41 17.10
N ALA A 124 -3.73 -0.64 16.42
CA ALA A 124 -4.02 -0.87 15.00
C ALA A 124 -2.85 -0.44 14.12
N ILE A 125 -2.53 -1.29 13.16
CA ILE A 125 -1.61 -1.03 12.06
C ILE A 125 -2.34 -1.34 10.78
N GLY A 126 -2.29 -0.43 9.82
CA GLY A 126 -2.92 -0.61 8.52
C GLY A 126 -2.04 -0.11 7.39
N TYR A 127 -2.50 -0.24 6.17
CA TYR A 127 -1.84 0.29 4.99
C TYR A 127 -2.86 0.95 4.07
N VAL A 128 -2.45 2.02 3.44
CA VAL A 128 -3.28 2.84 2.55
C VAL A 128 -2.42 3.40 1.42
N GLU A 129 -3.06 3.97 0.42
CA GLU A 129 -2.37 4.79 -0.58
C GLU A 129 -1.71 6.00 0.11
N LYS A 130 -0.46 6.27 -0.23
CA LYS A 130 0.35 7.33 0.41
C LYS A 130 -0.34 8.69 0.39
N GLU A 131 -0.98 9.03 -0.71
CA GLU A 131 -1.70 10.29 -0.91
C GLU A 131 -2.95 10.46 -0.04
N THR A 132 -3.49 9.36 0.52
CA THR A 132 -4.66 9.41 1.39
C THR A 132 -4.33 9.63 2.87
N VAL A 133 -3.06 9.57 3.24
CA VAL A 133 -2.60 9.71 4.64
C VAL A 133 -3.01 11.07 5.20
N THR A 134 -3.63 11.07 6.37
CA THR A 134 -4.05 12.27 7.09
C THR A 134 -3.12 12.56 8.28
N LYS A 135 -3.26 13.73 8.88
CA LYS A 135 -2.50 14.14 10.07
C LYS A 135 -2.85 13.33 11.34
N ASP A 136 -3.93 12.56 11.31
CA ASP A 136 -4.42 11.80 12.46
C ASP A 136 -3.68 10.47 12.66
N VAL A 137 -2.84 10.10 11.70
CA VAL A 137 -2.03 8.88 11.73
C VAL A 137 -0.58 9.20 11.37
N VAL A 138 0.32 8.28 11.70
CA VAL A 138 1.74 8.40 11.34
C VAL A 138 2.14 7.30 10.36
N VAL A 139 3.00 7.63 9.41
CA VAL A 139 3.59 6.65 8.50
C VAL A 139 4.75 5.96 9.21
N ILE A 140 4.67 4.64 9.30
CA ILE A 140 5.71 3.80 9.94
C ILE A 140 6.57 3.05 8.93
N CYS A 141 6.11 2.95 7.68
CA CYS A 141 6.90 2.45 6.55
C CYS A 141 6.29 2.89 5.23
N ASP A 142 7.12 3.23 4.26
CA ASP A 142 6.73 3.45 2.87
C ASP A 142 7.16 2.27 2.00
N ILE A 143 6.24 1.73 1.22
CA ILE A 143 6.47 0.64 0.29
C ILE A 143 6.31 1.19 -1.13
N LYS A 144 7.39 1.26 -1.87
CA LYS A 144 7.39 1.69 -3.27
C LYS A 144 7.02 0.52 -4.16
N ILE A 145 5.98 0.72 -4.98
CA ILE A 145 5.56 -0.28 -5.96
C ILE A 145 6.41 -0.07 -7.23
N LYS A 146 7.13 -1.11 -7.61
CA LYS A 146 7.85 -1.13 -8.90
C LYS A 146 6.89 -1.65 -9.97
N ASN A 147 6.52 -0.77 -10.89
CA ASN A 147 5.81 -1.16 -12.12
C ASN A 147 6.75 -1.87 -13.08
#